data_e542a2e954d79b40abe7d2395a1aaaf1
#
_entry.id   e542a2e954d79b40abe7d2395a1aaaf1
#
_cell.length_a   1.000
_cell.length_b   1.000
_cell.length_c   1.000
_cell.angle_alpha   90.00
_cell.angle_beta   90.00
_cell.angle_gamma   90.00
#
_symmetry.space_group_name_H-M   'P 1'
#
loop_
_entity.id
_entity.type
_entity.pdbx_description
1 polymer ?
#
loop_
_entity_poly.entity_id
_entity_poly.type
_entity_poly.pdbx_seq_one_letter_code
_entity_poly.pdbx_strand_id
1 'polypeptide(L)'
;KTEEGPFGSTVLTLSNGVRVILKTTDFKADEIRMRAFSPGGNSLFPDNEILQIKVLNDVAGLGGLGNFSNVDLEKVLAGKKASISTAVNGLSEGMNGSCSPKDLETLLQLVYLSFTAPRMDQNAFESYKSRTKAALANQEANPMTALTDSIQFALYGNHPLAMRVKAEMIDNVDY
;
A
#
# COMPACT_ATOMS: atom_id res chain seq x y z
N LYS A 1 9.65 -8.26 25.82
CA LYS A 1 8.91 -7.81 26.99
C LYS A 1 7.42 -7.96 26.72
N THR A 2 6.66 -8.42 27.70
CA THR A 2 5.19 -8.59 27.62
C THR A 2 4.57 -7.75 28.71
N GLU A 3 3.56 -6.95 28.38
CA GLU A 3 2.87 -6.04 29.30
C GLU A 3 1.37 -6.05 29.02
N GLU A 4 0.57 -5.72 30.02
CA GLU A 4 -0.84 -5.44 29.84
C GLU A 4 -1.02 -4.06 29.19
N GLY A 5 -1.80 -4.00 28.13
CA GLY A 5 -2.11 -2.76 27.42
C GLY A 5 -3.52 -2.25 27.73
N PRO A 6 -3.89 -1.09 27.17
CA PRO A 6 -5.23 -0.53 27.35
C PRO A 6 -6.31 -1.46 26.77
N PHE A 7 -7.51 -1.36 27.34
CA PHE A 7 -8.69 -2.12 26.95
C PHE A 7 -8.53 -3.65 27.00
N GLY A 8 -7.66 -4.17 27.91
CA GLY A 8 -7.39 -5.60 28.04
C GLY A 8 -6.65 -6.18 26.83
N SER A 9 -5.78 -5.40 26.20
CA SER A 9 -4.85 -5.87 25.18
C SER A 9 -3.55 -6.38 25.81
N THR A 10 -2.80 -7.19 25.06
CA THR A 10 -1.44 -7.60 25.43
C THR A 10 -0.45 -6.89 24.49
N VAL A 11 0.53 -6.23 25.08
CA VAL A 11 1.60 -5.53 24.32
C VAL A 11 2.88 -6.36 24.40
N LEU A 12 3.40 -6.75 23.25
CA LEU A 12 4.68 -7.43 23.10
C LEU A 12 5.69 -6.44 22.50
N THR A 13 6.83 -6.24 23.17
CA THR A 13 7.96 -5.51 22.58
C THR A 13 9.01 -6.50 22.15
N LEU A 14 9.27 -6.57 20.84
CA LEU A 14 10.26 -7.45 20.23
C LEU A 14 11.68 -6.90 20.46
N SER A 15 12.70 -7.73 20.21
CA SER A 15 14.12 -7.36 20.41
C SER A 15 14.58 -6.23 19.48
N ASN A 16 13.94 -6.09 18.32
CA ASN A 16 14.19 -5.01 17.34
C ASN A 16 13.40 -3.72 17.63
N GLY A 17 12.68 -3.64 18.76
CA GLY A 17 11.89 -2.46 19.13
C GLY A 17 10.46 -2.44 18.59
N VAL A 18 10.08 -3.36 17.72
CA VAL A 18 8.71 -3.42 17.20
C VAL A 18 7.73 -3.75 18.32
N ARG A 19 6.65 -3.00 18.39
CA ARG A 19 5.54 -3.23 19.33
C ARG A 19 4.41 -3.97 18.64
N VAL A 20 4.02 -5.11 19.19
CA VAL A 20 2.86 -5.90 18.72
C VAL A 20 1.77 -5.80 19.78
N ILE A 21 0.59 -5.34 19.40
CA ILE A 21 -0.56 -5.21 20.29
C ILE A 21 -1.58 -6.26 19.88
N LEU A 22 -1.87 -7.17 20.79
CA LEU A 22 -2.83 -8.24 20.59
C LEU A 22 -4.11 -7.93 21.37
N LYS A 23 -5.24 -7.97 20.68
CA LYS A 23 -6.55 -7.81 21.29
C LYS A 23 -7.50 -8.90 20.82
N THR A 24 -7.93 -9.74 21.74
CA THR A 24 -8.99 -10.71 21.49
C THR A 24 -10.35 -9.99 21.52
N THR A 25 -11.20 -10.29 20.54
CA THR A 25 -12.55 -9.75 20.43
C THR A 25 -13.52 -10.88 20.10
N ASP A 26 -14.78 -10.69 20.38
CA ASP A 26 -15.90 -11.62 20.10
C ASP A 26 -16.75 -11.20 18.89
N PHE A 27 -16.33 -10.14 18.17
CA PHE A 27 -17.10 -9.62 17.03
C PHE A 27 -17.21 -10.63 15.86
N LYS A 28 -16.13 -11.39 15.61
CA LYS A 28 -16.08 -12.37 14.54
C LYS A 28 -15.04 -13.45 14.86
N ALA A 29 -15.51 -14.66 15.13
CA ALA A 29 -14.68 -15.75 15.60
C ALA A 29 -13.72 -16.32 14.55
N ASP A 30 -14.02 -16.16 13.26
CA ASP A 30 -13.27 -16.74 12.14
C ASP A 30 -12.38 -15.72 11.38
N GLU A 31 -12.14 -14.55 11.97
CA GLU A 31 -11.33 -13.50 11.36
C GLU A 31 -10.27 -12.96 12.31
N ILE A 32 -9.04 -12.85 11.81
CA ILE A 32 -7.96 -12.07 12.41
C ILE A 32 -7.71 -10.86 11.51
N ARG A 33 -7.67 -9.67 12.10
CA ARG A 33 -7.28 -8.44 11.43
C ARG A 33 -5.94 -7.96 11.95
N MET A 34 -5.05 -7.61 11.03
CA MET A 34 -3.74 -7.03 11.31
C MET A 34 -3.67 -5.61 10.75
N ARG A 35 -3.04 -4.75 11.51
CA ARG A 35 -2.62 -3.42 11.05
C ARG A 35 -1.21 -3.14 11.54
N ALA A 36 -0.30 -2.89 10.61
CA ALA A 36 1.01 -2.31 10.90
C ALA A 36 0.97 -0.81 10.59
N PHE A 37 1.70 -0.02 11.35
CA PHE A 37 1.72 1.42 11.23
C PHE A 37 3.10 1.96 11.63
N SER A 38 3.62 2.88 10.82
CA SER A 38 4.80 3.69 11.11
C SER A 38 4.51 5.16 10.77
N PRO A 39 4.93 6.13 11.59
CA PRO A 39 4.88 7.55 11.22
C PRO A 39 5.88 7.84 10.09
N GLY A 40 5.51 8.73 9.16
CA GLY A 40 6.37 9.12 8.06
C GLY A 40 5.59 9.36 6.77
N GLY A 41 5.46 8.34 5.94
CA GLY A 41 4.74 8.40 4.68
C GLY A 41 5.34 9.41 3.70
N ASN A 42 4.49 10.04 2.89
CA ASN A 42 4.91 11.00 1.86
C ASN A 42 5.75 12.17 2.41
N SER A 43 5.57 12.50 3.71
CA SER A 43 6.30 13.61 4.34
C SER A 43 7.81 13.39 4.48
N LEU A 44 8.28 12.15 4.30
CA LEU A 44 9.70 11.80 4.36
C LEU A 44 10.43 12.01 3.02
N PHE A 45 9.71 12.29 1.96
CA PHE A 45 10.25 12.36 0.61
C PHE A 45 10.31 13.81 0.11
N PRO A 46 11.37 14.19 -0.63
CA PRO A 46 11.48 15.51 -1.23
C PRO A 46 10.50 15.68 -2.41
N ASP A 47 10.20 16.93 -2.76
CA ASP A 47 9.21 17.29 -3.78
C ASP A 47 9.45 16.64 -5.15
N ASN A 48 10.71 16.40 -5.52
CA ASN A 48 11.06 15.76 -6.79
C ASN A 48 10.73 14.26 -6.86
N GLU A 49 10.44 13.62 -5.73
CA GLU A 49 10.06 12.20 -5.63
C GLU A 49 8.55 12.00 -5.46
N ILE A 50 7.79 13.07 -5.31
CA ILE A 50 6.34 12.98 -5.03
C ILE A 50 5.58 12.25 -6.13
N LEU A 51 6.00 12.35 -7.40
CA LEU A 51 5.36 11.61 -8.48
C LEU A 51 5.47 10.10 -8.25
N GLN A 52 6.65 9.60 -7.90
CA GLN A 52 6.90 8.19 -7.62
C GLN A 52 6.05 7.70 -6.43
N ILE A 53 5.99 8.51 -5.37
CA ILE A 53 5.21 8.20 -4.17
C ILE A 53 3.70 8.15 -4.45
N LYS A 54 3.18 9.03 -5.30
CA LYS A 54 1.75 9.02 -5.67
C LYS A 54 1.30 7.77 -6.39
N VAL A 55 2.19 7.10 -7.12
CA VAL A 55 1.90 5.86 -7.84
C VAL A 55 2.37 4.61 -7.07
N LEU A 56 3.13 4.78 -6.00
CA LEU A 56 3.74 3.68 -5.26
C LEU A 56 2.71 2.64 -4.77
N ASN A 57 1.58 3.09 -4.25
CA ASN A 57 0.54 2.19 -3.76
C ASN A 57 -0.05 1.29 -4.86
N ASP A 58 -0.07 1.77 -6.10
CA ASP A 58 -0.56 1.02 -7.25
C ASP A 58 0.50 0.04 -7.78
N VAL A 59 1.77 0.42 -7.67
CA VAL A 59 2.91 -0.31 -8.26
C VAL A 59 3.44 -1.39 -7.33
N ALA A 60 3.45 -1.16 -6.03
CA ALA A 60 4.12 -2.02 -5.03
C ALA A 60 3.71 -3.50 -5.05
N GLY A 61 2.51 -3.82 -5.54
CA GLY A 61 2.01 -5.20 -5.63
C GLY A 61 2.04 -5.83 -7.02
N LEU A 62 2.47 -5.09 -8.06
CA LEU A 62 2.34 -5.56 -9.46
C LEU A 62 3.18 -6.79 -9.77
N GLY A 63 4.37 -6.88 -9.19
CA GLY A 63 5.32 -7.96 -9.51
C GLY A 63 5.05 -9.27 -8.79
N GLY A 64 4.27 -9.25 -7.71
CA GLY A 64 4.12 -10.38 -6.80
C GLY A 64 5.13 -10.33 -5.65
N LEU A 65 5.40 -11.47 -5.01
CA LEU A 65 6.27 -11.57 -3.84
C LEU A 65 7.23 -12.77 -3.93
N GLY A 66 8.46 -12.58 -3.52
CA GLY A 66 9.48 -13.63 -3.53
C GLY A 66 9.69 -14.19 -4.94
N ASN A 67 9.56 -15.50 -5.08
CA ASN A 67 9.66 -16.20 -6.36
C ASN A 67 8.33 -16.29 -7.11
N PHE A 68 7.23 -15.80 -6.54
CA PHE A 68 5.91 -15.91 -7.11
C PHE A 68 5.53 -14.65 -7.87
N SER A 69 5.16 -14.80 -9.16
CA SER A 69 4.43 -13.76 -9.87
C SER A 69 3.07 -13.52 -9.21
N ASN A 70 2.41 -12.41 -9.53
CA ASN A 70 1.08 -12.14 -8.97
C ASN A 70 0.08 -13.28 -9.30
N VAL A 71 0.14 -13.80 -10.53
CA VAL A 71 -0.69 -14.93 -10.96
C VAL A 71 -0.37 -16.23 -10.21
N ASP A 72 0.91 -16.50 -9.95
CA ASP A 72 1.30 -17.70 -9.20
C ASP A 72 0.96 -17.56 -7.71
N LEU A 73 1.09 -16.35 -7.17
CA LEU A 73 0.70 -16.05 -5.79
C LEU A 73 -0.80 -16.28 -5.58
N GLU A 74 -1.64 -15.84 -6.52
CA GLU A 74 -3.09 -16.12 -6.49
C GLU A 74 -3.38 -17.64 -6.50
N LYS A 75 -2.66 -18.43 -7.30
CA LYS A 75 -2.80 -19.90 -7.33
C LYS A 75 -2.38 -20.53 -6.00
N VAL A 76 -1.25 -20.12 -5.43
CA VAL A 76 -0.75 -20.62 -4.15
C VAL A 76 -1.69 -20.26 -3.00
N LEU A 77 -2.33 -19.11 -3.06
CA LEU A 77 -3.30 -18.65 -2.08
C LEU A 77 -4.72 -19.18 -2.32
N ALA A 78 -4.95 -19.93 -3.40
CA ALA A 78 -6.27 -20.50 -3.69
C ALA A 78 -6.75 -21.39 -2.52
N GLY A 79 -7.96 -21.11 -2.02
CA GLY A 79 -8.54 -21.80 -0.86
C GLY A 79 -8.04 -21.31 0.51
N LYS A 80 -7.10 -20.39 0.58
CA LYS A 80 -6.66 -19.72 1.80
C LYS A 80 -7.40 -18.40 1.98
N LYS A 81 -7.72 -18.07 3.24
CA LYS A 81 -8.29 -16.76 3.59
C LYS A 81 -7.19 -15.93 4.24
N ALA A 82 -6.26 -15.44 3.44
CA ALA A 82 -5.19 -14.54 3.88
C ALA A 82 -4.96 -13.47 2.81
N SER A 83 -4.91 -12.22 3.22
CA SER A 83 -4.63 -11.08 2.34
C SER A 83 -3.86 -10.00 3.06
N ILE A 84 -3.04 -9.27 2.33
CA ILE A 84 -2.34 -8.06 2.80
C ILE A 84 -2.50 -6.95 1.77
N SER A 85 -2.38 -5.73 2.23
CA SER A 85 -2.21 -4.54 1.41
C SER A 85 -1.26 -3.58 2.10
N THR A 86 -0.33 -3.01 1.35
CA THR A 86 0.55 -1.93 1.81
C THR A 86 -0.07 -0.59 1.46
N ALA A 87 0.23 0.44 2.24
CA ALA A 87 -0.20 1.80 1.96
C ALA A 87 0.82 2.81 2.48
N VAL A 88 1.16 3.77 1.62
CA VAL A 88 1.90 4.98 1.98
C VAL A 88 0.92 6.15 1.88
N ASN A 89 0.76 6.88 2.98
CA ASN A 89 -0.16 8.00 3.11
C ASN A 89 0.63 9.29 3.35
N GLY A 90 -0.06 10.42 3.56
CA GLY A 90 0.60 11.72 3.76
C GLY A 90 1.63 11.74 4.90
N LEU A 91 1.27 11.19 6.07
CA LEU A 91 2.08 11.22 7.30
C LEU A 91 2.34 9.84 7.89
N SER A 92 2.05 8.77 7.18
CA SER A 92 2.23 7.41 7.68
C SER A 92 2.37 6.41 6.55
N GLU A 93 3.09 5.35 6.80
CA GLU A 93 3.09 4.14 6.01
C GLU A 93 2.66 2.95 6.87
N GLY A 94 2.21 1.90 6.21
CA GLY A 94 1.77 0.73 6.92
C GLY A 94 1.27 -0.40 6.05
N MET A 95 0.71 -1.39 6.72
CA MET A 95 0.16 -2.58 6.10
C MET A 95 -1.13 -2.97 6.80
N ASN A 96 -2.14 -3.34 6.03
CA ASN A 96 -3.34 -3.98 6.56
C ASN A 96 -3.34 -5.44 6.11
N GLY A 97 -3.85 -6.31 6.96
CA GLY A 97 -4.00 -7.72 6.64
C GLY A 97 -5.23 -8.31 7.28
N SER A 98 -5.74 -9.37 6.68
CA SER A 98 -6.79 -10.18 7.27
C SER A 98 -6.59 -11.66 6.92
N CYS A 99 -6.94 -12.53 7.85
CA CYS A 99 -6.93 -13.97 7.61
C CYS A 99 -7.94 -14.71 8.49
N SER A 100 -8.20 -15.96 8.13
CA SER A 100 -8.82 -16.89 9.08
C SER A 100 -7.80 -17.35 10.11
N PRO A 101 -8.20 -17.81 11.32
CA PRO A 101 -7.26 -18.28 12.33
C PRO A 101 -6.31 -19.41 11.84
N LYS A 102 -6.80 -20.30 10.97
CA LYS A 102 -6.00 -21.39 10.39
C LYS A 102 -4.95 -20.89 9.35
N ASP A 103 -5.15 -19.71 8.79
CA ASP A 103 -4.30 -19.14 7.75
C ASP A 103 -3.37 -18.02 8.28
N LEU A 104 -3.25 -17.89 9.62
CA LEU A 104 -2.41 -16.87 10.25
C LEU A 104 -0.95 -16.98 9.83
N GLU A 105 -0.41 -18.18 9.74
CA GLU A 105 0.96 -18.40 9.27
C GLU A 105 1.14 -17.86 7.84
N THR A 106 0.17 -18.12 6.95
CA THR A 106 0.20 -17.60 5.58
C THR A 106 0.17 -16.06 5.56
N LEU A 107 -0.65 -15.44 6.42
CA LEU A 107 -0.64 -13.97 6.55
C LEU A 107 0.74 -13.45 6.95
N LEU A 108 1.37 -14.05 7.96
CA LEU A 108 2.68 -13.62 8.43
C LEU A 108 3.79 -13.87 7.39
N GLN A 109 3.70 -14.94 6.60
CA GLN A 109 4.60 -15.20 5.48
C GLN A 109 4.46 -14.12 4.40
N LEU A 110 3.24 -13.70 4.06
CA LEU A 110 3.00 -12.60 3.12
C LEU A 110 3.59 -11.28 3.64
N VAL A 111 3.40 -10.97 4.92
CA VAL A 111 4.00 -9.80 5.57
C VAL A 111 5.52 -9.86 5.46
N TYR A 112 6.14 -10.98 5.82
CA TYR A 112 7.59 -11.17 5.75
C TYR A 112 8.12 -10.96 4.32
N LEU A 113 7.50 -11.59 3.33
CA LEU A 113 7.90 -11.46 1.93
C LEU A 113 7.74 -10.03 1.40
N SER A 114 6.73 -9.29 1.85
CA SER A 114 6.55 -7.90 1.44
C SER A 114 7.69 -6.98 1.88
N PHE A 115 8.33 -7.28 3.02
CA PHE A 115 9.49 -6.52 3.49
C PHE A 115 10.83 -7.04 2.96
N THR A 116 10.95 -8.35 2.71
CA THR A 116 12.26 -8.96 2.44
C THR A 116 12.47 -9.32 0.97
N ALA A 117 11.39 -9.52 0.23
CA ALA A 117 11.46 -10.00 -1.15
C ALA A 117 10.32 -9.43 -2.02
N PRO A 118 10.15 -8.09 -2.09
CA PRO A 118 9.26 -7.52 -3.09
C PRO A 118 9.79 -7.90 -4.48
N ARG A 119 8.88 -8.36 -5.35
CA ARG A 119 9.28 -8.77 -6.70
C ARG A 119 8.95 -7.68 -7.71
N MET A 120 9.91 -7.36 -8.54
CA MET A 120 9.73 -6.46 -9.68
C MET A 120 9.32 -7.26 -10.94
N ASP A 121 8.39 -6.73 -11.71
CA ASP A 121 7.97 -7.28 -13.01
C ASP A 121 7.81 -6.15 -14.03
N GLN A 122 8.82 -5.99 -14.88
CA GLN A 122 8.88 -4.90 -15.86
C GLN A 122 7.68 -4.92 -16.81
N ASN A 123 7.22 -6.10 -17.23
CA ASN A 123 6.09 -6.20 -18.16
C ASN A 123 4.77 -5.77 -17.50
N ALA A 124 4.58 -6.14 -16.22
CA ALA A 124 3.43 -5.70 -15.45
C ALA A 124 3.46 -4.18 -15.23
N PHE A 125 4.64 -3.61 -14.98
CA PHE A 125 4.83 -2.18 -14.83
C PHE A 125 4.55 -1.40 -16.12
N GLU A 126 5.09 -1.81 -17.27
CA GLU A 126 4.79 -1.17 -18.56
C GLU A 126 3.30 -1.26 -18.91
N SER A 127 2.67 -2.37 -18.61
CA SER A 127 1.22 -2.53 -18.77
C SER A 127 0.43 -1.59 -17.85
N TYR A 128 0.88 -1.40 -16.61
CA TYR A 128 0.32 -0.42 -15.68
C TYR A 128 0.47 1.00 -16.25
N LYS A 129 1.67 1.41 -16.67
CA LYS A 129 1.92 2.74 -17.25
C LYS A 129 0.98 3.02 -18.43
N SER A 130 0.89 2.08 -19.36
CA SER A 130 0.06 2.23 -20.56
C SER A 130 -1.43 2.42 -20.21
N ARG A 131 -1.97 1.56 -19.33
CA ARG A 131 -3.38 1.65 -18.89
C ARG A 131 -3.66 2.92 -18.09
N THR A 132 -2.77 3.27 -17.17
CA THR A 132 -2.92 4.46 -16.33
C THR A 132 -2.84 5.73 -17.16
N LYS A 133 -1.92 5.82 -18.10
CA LYS A 133 -1.80 6.96 -19.03
C LYS A 133 -3.07 7.14 -19.84
N ALA A 134 -3.64 6.07 -20.39
CA ALA A 134 -4.90 6.13 -21.14
C ALA A 134 -6.08 6.54 -20.25
N ALA A 135 -6.17 6.02 -19.04
CA ALA A 135 -7.22 6.38 -18.09
C ALA A 135 -7.15 7.87 -17.69
N LEU A 136 -5.94 8.37 -17.40
CA LEU A 136 -5.71 9.77 -17.05
C LEU A 136 -6.02 10.71 -18.24
N ALA A 137 -5.63 10.35 -19.46
CA ALA A 137 -5.96 11.11 -20.66
C ALA A 137 -7.49 11.22 -20.88
N ASN A 138 -8.23 10.13 -20.65
CA ASN A 138 -9.70 10.17 -20.68
C ASN A 138 -10.28 11.06 -19.57
N GLN A 139 -9.71 11.03 -18.37
CA GLN A 139 -10.12 11.89 -17.27
C GLN A 139 -9.86 13.37 -17.59
N GLU A 140 -8.74 13.69 -18.23
CA GLU A 140 -8.37 15.05 -18.64
C GLU A 140 -9.32 15.65 -19.67
N ALA A 141 -9.97 14.82 -20.49
CA ALA A 141 -10.99 15.26 -21.42
C ALA A 141 -12.31 15.70 -20.74
N ASN A 142 -12.48 15.41 -19.44
CA ASN A 142 -13.68 15.81 -18.71
C ASN A 142 -13.57 17.26 -18.22
N PRO A 143 -14.52 18.16 -18.56
CA PRO A 143 -14.51 19.56 -18.11
C PRO A 143 -14.49 19.73 -16.58
N MET A 144 -15.10 18.81 -15.82
CA MET A 144 -15.06 18.84 -14.36
C MET A 144 -13.65 18.62 -13.80
N THR A 145 -12.82 17.87 -14.51
CA THR A 145 -11.40 17.70 -14.13
C THR A 145 -10.66 19.03 -14.24
N ALA A 146 -10.85 19.77 -15.32
CA ALA A 146 -10.24 21.10 -15.50
C ALA A 146 -10.70 22.09 -14.42
N LEU A 147 -11.98 22.06 -14.04
CA LEU A 147 -12.50 22.88 -12.95
C LEU A 147 -11.82 22.50 -11.61
N THR A 148 -11.75 21.21 -11.30
CA THR A 148 -11.10 20.72 -10.06
C THR A 148 -9.63 21.10 -10.04
N ASP A 149 -8.89 20.91 -11.12
CA ASP A 149 -7.49 21.33 -11.26
C ASP A 149 -7.31 22.83 -11.01
N SER A 150 -8.21 23.65 -11.55
CA SER A 150 -8.18 25.11 -11.35
C SER A 150 -8.42 25.50 -9.89
N ILE A 151 -9.35 24.83 -9.20
CA ILE A 151 -9.61 25.04 -7.77
C ILE A 151 -8.40 24.63 -6.95
N GLN A 152 -7.83 23.46 -7.22
CA GLN A 152 -6.63 22.97 -6.52
C GLN A 152 -5.46 23.94 -6.71
N PHE A 153 -5.24 24.40 -7.93
CA PHE A 153 -4.21 25.41 -8.21
C PHE A 153 -4.45 26.72 -7.47
N ALA A 154 -5.69 27.22 -7.41
CA ALA A 154 -6.02 28.45 -6.69
C ALA A 154 -5.81 28.33 -5.18
N LEU A 155 -6.05 27.13 -4.59
CA LEU A 155 -5.90 26.90 -3.15
C LEU A 155 -4.46 26.63 -2.73
N TYR A 156 -3.71 25.88 -3.53
CA TYR A 156 -2.40 25.33 -3.15
C TYR A 156 -1.25 25.73 -4.06
N GLY A 157 -1.52 26.55 -5.10
CA GLY A 157 -0.54 26.85 -6.14
C GLY A 157 -0.15 25.58 -6.90
N ASN A 158 1.11 25.51 -7.31
CA ASN A 158 1.64 24.33 -8.01
C ASN A 158 2.34 23.35 -7.06
N HIS A 159 1.83 23.20 -5.84
CA HIS A 159 2.46 22.31 -4.86
C HIS A 159 2.33 20.84 -5.28
N PRO A 160 3.43 20.06 -5.38
CA PRO A 160 3.41 18.72 -5.94
C PRO A 160 2.45 17.75 -5.23
N LEU A 161 2.31 17.84 -3.91
CA LEU A 161 1.36 17.02 -3.15
C LEU A 161 -0.10 17.30 -3.47
N ALA A 162 -0.44 18.57 -3.78
CA ALA A 162 -1.81 18.98 -4.06
C ALA A 162 -2.24 18.68 -5.49
N MET A 163 -1.31 18.74 -6.45
CA MET A 163 -1.61 18.50 -7.86
C MET A 163 -1.85 17.02 -8.14
N ARG A 164 -2.85 16.70 -8.97
CA ARG A 164 -3.06 15.32 -9.42
C ARG A 164 -1.96 14.86 -10.37
N VAL A 165 -1.77 13.56 -10.50
CA VAL A 165 -0.95 12.97 -11.55
C VAL A 165 -1.65 13.17 -12.89
N LYS A 166 -0.91 13.61 -13.92
CA LYS A 166 -1.38 13.79 -15.30
C LYS A 166 -0.84 12.69 -16.20
N ALA A 167 -1.52 12.48 -17.34
CA ALA A 167 -1.13 11.45 -18.31
C ALA A 167 0.33 11.61 -18.79
N GLU A 168 0.77 12.84 -19.03
CA GLU A 168 2.14 13.17 -19.46
C GLU A 168 3.21 12.84 -18.42
N MET A 169 2.85 12.79 -17.12
CA MET A 169 3.79 12.51 -16.03
C MET A 169 4.10 11.01 -15.92
N ILE A 170 3.23 10.14 -16.41
CA ILE A 170 3.38 8.68 -16.26
C ILE A 170 4.66 8.15 -16.93
N ASP A 171 5.11 8.79 -18.00
CA ASP A 171 6.35 8.40 -18.69
C ASP A 171 7.59 8.58 -17.79
N ASN A 172 7.53 9.51 -16.83
CA ASN A 172 8.60 9.80 -15.87
C ASN A 172 8.52 8.96 -14.58
N VAL A 173 7.60 8.00 -14.50
CA VAL A 173 7.52 7.09 -13.37
C VAL A 173 8.54 5.96 -13.57
N ASP A 174 9.42 5.78 -12.59
CA ASP A 174 10.41 4.71 -12.52
C ASP A 174 9.91 3.55 -11.63
N TYR A 175 10.49 2.33 -11.86
CA TYR A 175 10.08 1.12 -11.16
C TYR A 175 11.13 0.60 -10.19
#